data_1af24be05f17f17c7ad2b7e1b987b310
#
_entry.id   1af24be05f17f17c7ad2b7e1b987b310
#
_cell.length_a   1.000
_cell.length_b   1.000
_cell.length_c   1.000
_cell.angle_alpha   90.00
_cell.angle_beta   90.00
_cell.angle_gamma   90.00
#
_symmetry.space_group_name_H-M   'P 1'
#
loop_
_entity.id
_entity.type
_entity.pdbx_description
1 polymer ?
#
loop_
_entity_poly.entity_id
_entity_poly.type
_entity_poly.pdbx_seq_one_letter_code
_entity_poly.pdbx_strand_id
1 'polypeptide(L)'
;GEPNRLRRAYHGGDSAELEWVIDRVIAQDPARAVGCVGVSLGGNVVLKYLGERGERVPLQVRAAGAISTPFDLGIAVRYLERSVSQPYMRNLVRSLKQKTRAKLARYPDLVDPARLGAVRALAEFDSLVTSPLHGFPDSQTYWQSSSSASRLSTIRRPTLLINAEDDPFFPADALPT
;
A
#
# COMPACT_ATOMS: atom_id res chain seq x y z
N GLY A 1 6.25 15.65 5.40
CA GLY A 1 7.45 14.98 5.91
C GLY A 1 8.61 15.09 4.92
N GLU A 2 9.82 14.75 5.35
CA GLU A 2 10.99 14.74 4.48
C GLU A 2 10.86 13.62 3.42
N PRO A 3 11.35 13.83 2.19
CA PRO A 3 11.43 12.77 1.19
C PRO A 3 12.31 11.61 1.66
N ASN A 4 11.93 10.38 1.33
CA ASN A 4 12.77 9.21 1.59
C ASN A 4 14.13 9.38 0.91
N ARG A 5 15.21 9.27 1.70
CA ARG A 5 16.59 9.45 1.24
C ARG A 5 17.14 8.26 0.47
N LEU A 6 16.53 7.09 0.61
CA LEU A 6 16.90 5.88 -0.10
C LEU A 6 16.35 5.88 -1.54
N ARG A 7 16.95 5.07 -2.40
CA ARG A 7 16.47 4.83 -3.77
C ARG A 7 15.01 4.32 -3.75
N ARG A 8 14.70 3.37 -2.87
CA ARG A 8 13.35 2.84 -2.71
C ARG A 8 12.32 3.92 -2.34
N ALA A 9 11.08 3.69 -2.66
CA ALA A 9 9.94 4.48 -2.26
C ALA A 9 9.01 3.64 -1.36
N TYR A 10 7.95 4.23 -0.85
CA TYR A 10 6.87 3.49 -0.22
C TYR A 10 6.00 2.82 -1.29
N HIS A 11 5.52 1.60 -1.02
CA HIS A 11 4.56 0.90 -1.87
C HIS A 11 3.48 0.19 -1.05
N GLY A 12 2.38 -0.23 -1.71
CA GLY A 12 1.20 -0.74 -1.04
C GLY A 12 1.36 -2.05 -0.28
N GLY A 13 2.46 -2.76 -0.49
CA GLY A 13 2.75 -4.04 0.18
C GLY A 13 3.88 -3.96 1.22
N ASP A 14 4.31 -2.77 1.64
CA ASP A 14 5.49 -2.59 2.51
C ASP A 14 5.20 -2.92 3.98
N SER A 15 4.84 -4.17 4.24
CA SER A 15 4.56 -4.69 5.59
C SER A 15 5.80 -4.74 6.49
N ALA A 16 7.00 -4.79 5.92
CA ALA A 16 8.24 -4.83 6.68
C ALA A 16 8.54 -3.51 7.40
N GLU A 17 8.16 -2.36 6.83
CA GLU A 17 8.28 -1.07 7.53
C GLU A 17 7.34 -1.00 8.75
N LEU A 18 6.10 -1.49 8.60
CA LEU A 18 5.15 -1.56 9.70
C LEU A 18 5.68 -2.48 10.82
N GLU A 19 6.20 -3.65 10.46
CA GLU A 19 6.82 -4.58 11.40
C GLU A 19 7.94 -3.90 12.20
N TRP A 20 8.85 -3.24 11.49
CA TRP A 20 9.95 -2.53 12.14
C TRP A 20 9.46 -1.45 13.13
N VAL A 21 8.38 -0.73 12.79
CA VAL A 21 7.79 0.26 13.71
C VAL A 21 7.19 -0.43 14.94
N ILE A 22 6.44 -1.52 14.75
CA ILE A 22 5.85 -2.31 15.85
C ILE A 22 6.96 -2.81 16.79
N ASP A 23 8.01 -3.40 16.25
CA ASP A 23 9.13 -3.92 17.03
C ASP A 23 9.81 -2.80 17.86
N ARG A 24 9.96 -1.60 17.29
CA ARG A 24 10.49 -0.44 18.00
C ARG A 24 9.60 0.03 19.14
N VAL A 25 8.26 0.04 18.91
CA VAL A 25 7.29 0.39 19.96
C VAL A 25 7.33 -0.61 21.11
N ILE A 26 7.37 -1.90 20.80
CA ILE A 26 7.45 -2.99 21.80
C ILE A 26 8.78 -2.96 22.54
N ALA A 27 9.88 -2.68 21.84
CA ALA A 27 11.21 -2.59 22.49
C ALA A 27 11.31 -1.45 23.51
N GLN A 28 10.53 -0.37 23.36
CA GLN A 28 10.47 0.72 24.32
C GLN A 28 9.68 0.36 25.58
N ASP A 29 8.67 -0.49 25.45
CA ASP A 29 7.83 -0.94 26.55
C ASP A 29 7.23 -2.32 26.21
N PRO A 30 7.87 -3.43 26.61
CA PRO A 30 7.41 -4.78 26.30
C PRO A 30 6.04 -5.16 26.88
N ALA A 31 5.56 -4.42 27.89
CA ALA A 31 4.24 -4.65 28.49
C ALA A 31 3.11 -3.90 27.77
N ARG A 32 3.45 -2.99 26.88
CA ARG A 32 2.49 -2.12 26.18
C ARG A 32 1.59 -2.92 25.24
N ALA A 33 0.29 -2.71 25.36
CA ALA A 33 -0.66 -3.16 24.34
C ALA A 33 -0.60 -2.23 23.10
N VAL A 34 -0.57 -2.83 21.91
CA VAL A 34 -0.50 -2.12 20.62
C VAL A 34 -1.77 -2.40 19.84
N GLY A 35 -2.40 -1.36 19.31
CA GLY A 35 -3.45 -1.45 18.30
C GLY A 35 -2.93 -0.89 16.96
N CYS A 36 -3.20 -1.57 15.87
CA CYS A 36 -2.82 -1.11 14.53
C CYS A 36 -4.06 -0.62 13.79
N VAL A 37 -4.08 0.64 13.34
CA VAL A 37 -5.17 1.16 12.50
C VAL A 37 -4.58 1.67 11.19
N GLY A 38 -5.14 1.17 10.08
CA GLY A 38 -4.77 1.58 8.74
C GLY A 38 -5.95 2.16 7.98
N VAL A 39 -5.71 3.22 7.21
CA VAL A 39 -6.71 3.84 6.34
C VAL A 39 -6.28 3.69 4.90
N SER A 40 -7.19 3.35 3.99
CA SER A 40 -6.93 3.19 2.57
C SER A 40 -5.75 2.22 2.33
N LEU A 41 -4.73 2.62 1.60
CA LEU A 41 -3.52 1.81 1.37
C LEU A 41 -2.85 1.35 2.68
N GLY A 42 -2.92 2.17 3.74
CA GLY A 42 -2.42 1.79 5.07
C GLY A 42 -3.20 0.63 5.69
N GLY A 43 -4.51 0.53 5.42
CA GLY A 43 -5.32 -0.63 5.81
C GLY A 43 -4.82 -1.91 5.14
N ASN A 44 -4.54 -1.85 3.83
CA ASN A 44 -3.96 -2.97 3.10
C ASN A 44 -2.62 -3.42 3.69
N VAL A 45 -1.73 -2.48 4.06
CA VAL A 45 -0.43 -2.80 4.68
C VAL A 45 -0.62 -3.48 6.03
N VAL A 46 -1.54 -2.98 6.89
CA VAL A 46 -1.84 -3.60 8.20
C VAL A 46 -2.36 -5.02 8.02
N LEU A 47 -3.36 -5.22 7.17
CA LEU A 47 -3.94 -6.55 6.94
C LEU A 47 -2.93 -7.52 6.33
N LYS A 48 -2.13 -7.06 5.38
CA LYS A 48 -1.05 -7.87 4.78
C LYS A 48 -0.04 -8.29 5.83
N TYR A 49 0.44 -7.37 6.69
CA TYR A 49 1.33 -7.69 7.80
C TYR A 49 0.73 -8.77 8.71
N LEU A 50 -0.50 -8.57 9.17
CA LEU A 50 -1.17 -9.52 10.07
C LEU A 50 -1.34 -10.90 9.44
N GLY A 51 -1.73 -10.94 8.17
CA GLY A 51 -1.91 -12.20 7.46
C GLY A 51 -0.60 -12.93 7.13
N GLU A 52 0.46 -12.21 6.77
CA GLU A 52 1.79 -12.79 6.54
C GLU A 52 2.43 -13.34 7.81
N ARG A 53 2.19 -12.69 8.93
CA ARG A 53 2.73 -13.13 10.23
C ARG A 53 1.86 -14.17 10.90
N GLY A 54 0.54 -14.11 10.72
CA GLY A 54 -0.41 -15.05 11.33
C GLY A 54 -0.21 -15.16 12.84
N GLU A 55 0.12 -16.35 13.33
CA GLU A 55 0.39 -16.60 14.75
C GLU A 55 1.69 -15.94 15.26
N ARG A 56 2.62 -15.60 14.37
CA ARG A 56 3.90 -14.95 14.71
C ARG A 56 3.77 -13.46 14.98
N VAL A 57 2.59 -12.87 14.85
CA VAL A 57 2.33 -11.48 15.27
C VAL A 57 2.61 -11.36 16.75
N PRO A 58 3.42 -10.38 17.21
CA PRO A 58 3.72 -10.19 18.61
C PRO A 58 2.47 -10.13 19.49
N LEU A 59 2.51 -10.74 20.67
CA LEU A 59 1.37 -10.78 21.62
C LEU A 59 0.91 -9.39 22.07
N GLN A 60 1.78 -8.43 22.00
CA GLN A 60 1.49 -7.02 22.30
C GLN A 60 0.52 -6.40 21.30
N VAL A 61 0.52 -6.86 20.05
CA VAL A 61 -0.47 -6.45 19.04
C VAL A 61 -1.80 -7.15 19.37
N ARG A 62 -2.73 -6.42 19.99
CA ARG A 62 -3.98 -6.94 20.54
C ARG A 62 -5.14 -6.92 19.55
N ALA A 63 -5.19 -5.91 18.70
CA ALA A 63 -6.25 -5.73 17.71
C ALA A 63 -5.79 -4.86 16.55
N ALA A 64 -6.56 -4.88 15.47
CA ALA A 64 -6.36 -3.99 14.34
C ALA A 64 -7.67 -3.45 13.79
N GLY A 65 -7.58 -2.34 13.04
CA GLY A 65 -8.66 -1.76 12.25
C GLY A 65 -8.18 -1.40 10.85
N ALA A 66 -9.00 -1.64 9.85
CA ALA A 66 -8.73 -1.27 8.47
C ALA A 66 -9.95 -0.56 7.89
N ILE A 67 -9.75 0.68 7.43
CA ILE A 67 -10.82 1.59 7.02
C ILE A 67 -10.65 1.94 5.55
N SER A 68 -11.72 1.80 4.75
CA SER A 68 -11.76 2.10 3.30
C SER A 68 -10.58 1.46 2.55
N THR A 69 -10.38 0.17 2.79
CA THR A 69 -9.19 -0.57 2.36
C THR A 69 -9.35 -1.14 0.96
N PRO A 70 -8.40 -0.91 0.05
CA PRO A 70 -8.32 -1.62 -1.22
C PRO A 70 -7.67 -3.00 -1.01
N PHE A 71 -8.46 -4.01 -0.68
CA PHE A 71 -7.97 -5.37 -0.38
C PHE A 71 -7.23 -6.02 -1.55
N ASP A 72 -7.65 -5.74 -2.78
CA ASP A 72 -6.99 -6.11 -4.04
C ASP A 72 -6.56 -4.84 -4.79
N LEU A 73 -5.24 -4.64 -4.87
CA LEU A 73 -4.68 -3.43 -5.49
C LEU A 73 -4.94 -3.38 -7.00
N GLY A 74 -4.96 -4.52 -7.68
CA GLY A 74 -5.25 -4.58 -9.11
C GLY A 74 -6.71 -4.23 -9.42
N ILE A 75 -7.66 -4.67 -8.59
CA ILE A 75 -9.07 -4.28 -8.71
C ILE A 75 -9.19 -2.77 -8.42
N ALA A 76 -8.59 -2.30 -7.35
CA ALA A 76 -8.63 -0.88 -6.95
C ALA A 76 -8.11 0.04 -8.06
N VAL A 77 -6.95 -0.25 -8.64
CA VAL A 77 -6.36 0.55 -9.72
C VAL A 77 -7.29 0.60 -10.92
N ARG A 78 -7.79 -0.54 -11.39
CA ARG A 78 -8.71 -0.61 -12.54
C ARG A 78 -10.03 0.12 -12.28
N TYR A 79 -10.56 0.03 -11.07
CA TYR A 79 -11.79 0.72 -10.68
C TYR A 79 -11.60 2.23 -10.64
N LEU A 80 -10.54 2.70 -10.02
CA LEU A 80 -10.19 4.12 -9.91
C LEU A 80 -9.97 4.79 -11.29
N GLU A 81 -9.43 4.07 -12.26
CA GLU A 81 -9.20 4.58 -13.60
C GLU A 81 -10.49 4.73 -14.43
N ARG A 82 -11.56 4.06 -14.03
CA ARG A 82 -12.87 4.06 -14.76
C ARG A 82 -13.98 4.78 -14.02
N SER A 83 -13.81 5.05 -12.72
CA SER A 83 -14.84 5.62 -11.86
C SER A 83 -14.89 7.15 -11.92
N VAL A 84 -15.84 7.72 -11.18
CA VAL A 84 -15.95 9.17 -10.92
C VAL A 84 -14.72 9.75 -10.22
N SER A 85 -13.84 8.91 -9.70
CA SER A 85 -12.61 9.29 -9.01
C SER A 85 -11.45 9.68 -9.95
N GLN A 86 -11.66 9.72 -11.27
CA GLN A 86 -10.61 10.12 -12.24
C GLN A 86 -9.90 11.45 -11.92
N PRO A 87 -10.58 12.54 -11.46
CA PRO A 87 -9.88 13.77 -11.11
C PRO A 87 -8.90 13.57 -9.95
N TYR A 88 -9.29 12.78 -8.95
CA TYR A 88 -8.43 12.39 -7.84
C TYR A 88 -7.21 11.60 -8.34
N MET A 89 -7.43 10.63 -9.22
CA MET A 89 -6.36 9.80 -9.79
C MET A 89 -5.36 10.63 -10.59
N ARG A 90 -5.83 11.59 -11.40
CA ARG A 90 -4.94 12.51 -12.13
C ARG A 90 -4.06 13.31 -11.18
N ASN A 91 -4.63 13.77 -10.06
CA ASN A 91 -3.88 14.51 -9.04
C ASN A 91 -2.87 13.61 -8.32
N LEU A 92 -3.26 12.37 -7.98
CA LEU A 92 -2.36 11.39 -7.37
C LEU A 92 -1.18 11.09 -8.30
N VAL A 93 -1.42 10.75 -9.57
CA VAL A 93 -0.37 10.48 -10.56
C VAL A 93 0.55 11.70 -10.72
N ARG A 94 -0.01 12.91 -10.76
CA ARG A 94 0.80 14.15 -10.79
C ARG A 94 1.73 14.26 -9.59
N SER A 95 1.21 14.00 -8.38
CA SER A 95 2.00 14.03 -7.14
C SER A 95 3.10 12.97 -7.13
N LEU A 96 2.79 11.74 -7.56
CA LEU A 96 3.76 10.65 -7.67
C LEU A 96 4.88 11.01 -8.66
N LYS A 97 4.54 11.54 -9.84
CA LYS A 97 5.50 12.02 -10.84
C LYS A 97 6.40 13.12 -10.27
N GLN A 98 5.84 14.06 -9.53
CA GLN A 98 6.61 15.15 -8.90
C GLN A 98 7.62 14.61 -7.88
N LYS A 99 7.19 13.68 -7.01
CA LYS A 99 8.07 13.03 -6.04
C LYS A 99 9.17 12.21 -6.71
N THR A 100 8.85 11.51 -7.80
CA THR A 100 9.83 10.75 -8.58
C THR A 100 10.84 11.67 -9.25
N ARG A 101 10.40 12.80 -9.85
CA ARG A 101 11.30 13.80 -10.42
C ARG A 101 12.27 14.37 -9.38
N ALA A 102 11.80 14.64 -8.16
CA ALA A 102 12.67 15.12 -7.08
C ALA A 102 13.76 14.09 -6.73
N LYS A 103 13.45 12.78 -6.84
CA LYS A 103 14.44 11.71 -6.63
C LYS A 103 15.49 11.62 -7.75
N LEU A 104 15.17 12.03 -8.99
CA LEU A 104 16.11 12.00 -10.11
C LEU A 104 17.36 12.86 -9.88
N ALA A 105 17.26 13.91 -9.08
CA ALA A 105 18.42 14.72 -8.69
C ALA A 105 19.50 13.87 -7.96
N ARG A 106 19.07 12.85 -7.22
CA ARG A 106 19.97 11.96 -6.47
C ARG A 106 20.23 10.62 -7.16
N TYR A 107 19.25 10.16 -7.94
CA TYR A 107 19.26 8.87 -8.65
C TYR A 107 18.85 9.10 -10.11
N PRO A 108 19.76 9.62 -10.97
CA PRO A 108 19.44 9.99 -12.36
C PRO A 108 18.97 8.81 -13.21
N ASP A 109 19.41 7.62 -12.85
CA ASP A 109 19.10 6.34 -13.52
C ASP A 109 17.81 5.67 -13.02
N LEU A 110 17.05 6.34 -12.15
CA LEU A 110 15.82 5.76 -11.54
C LEU A 110 14.77 5.44 -12.60
N VAL A 111 14.54 6.37 -13.51
CA VAL A 111 13.58 6.26 -14.62
C VAL A 111 13.89 7.29 -15.68
N ASP A 112 13.61 6.99 -16.94
CA ASP A 112 13.70 7.96 -18.03
C ASP A 112 12.70 9.11 -17.80
N PRO A 113 13.18 10.37 -17.71
CA PRO A 113 12.32 11.54 -17.49
C PRO A 113 11.25 11.74 -18.56
N ALA A 114 11.54 11.39 -19.83
CA ALA A 114 10.58 11.52 -20.93
C ALA A 114 9.44 10.50 -20.78
N ARG A 115 9.77 9.23 -20.50
CA ARG A 115 8.79 8.19 -20.19
C ARG A 115 7.95 8.54 -18.98
N LEU A 116 8.58 9.02 -17.89
CA LEU A 116 7.85 9.50 -16.72
C LEU A 116 6.93 10.67 -17.07
N GLY A 117 7.37 11.57 -17.95
CA GLY A 117 6.56 12.67 -18.46
C GLY A 117 5.28 12.21 -19.15
N ALA A 118 5.34 11.12 -19.90
CA ALA A 118 4.23 10.55 -20.66
C ALA A 118 3.16 9.83 -19.83
N VAL A 119 3.49 9.38 -18.60
CA VAL A 119 2.56 8.66 -17.71
C VAL A 119 1.29 9.47 -17.44
N ARG A 120 0.12 8.84 -17.61
CA ARG A 120 -1.21 9.43 -17.39
C ARG A 120 -2.06 8.64 -16.37
N ALA A 121 -1.81 7.35 -16.22
CA ALA A 121 -2.56 6.41 -15.40
C ALA A 121 -1.71 5.85 -14.25
N LEU A 122 -2.35 5.37 -13.18
CA LEU A 122 -1.63 4.76 -12.05
C LEU A 122 -1.00 3.43 -12.46
N ALA A 123 -1.69 2.63 -13.29
CA ALA A 123 -1.14 1.39 -13.82
C ALA A 123 0.16 1.61 -14.62
N GLU A 124 0.21 2.67 -15.42
CA GLU A 124 1.42 3.06 -16.15
C GLU A 124 2.56 3.47 -15.20
N PHE A 125 2.20 4.22 -14.12
CA PHE A 125 3.17 4.62 -13.10
C PHE A 125 3.73 3.40 -12.38
N ASP A 126 2.88 2.47 -11.98
CA ASP A 126 3.29 1.26 -11.28
C ASP A 126 4.18 0.38 -12.16
N SER A 127 3.86 0.25 -13.45
CA SER A 127 4.68 -0.51 -14.40
C SER A 127 6.03 0.14 -14.66
N LEU A 128 6.07 1.49 -14.75
CA LEU A 128 7.29 2.21 -15.11
C LEU A 128 8.20 2.48 -13.90
N VAL A 129 7.62 2.71 -12.73
CA VAL A 129 8.35 3.20 -11.54
C VAL A 129 8.25 2.24 -10.37
N THR A 130 7.02 1.97 -9.86
CA THR A 130 6.84 1.22 -8.61
C THR A 130 7.42 -0.19 -8.71
N SER A 131 7.04 -0.92 -9.75
CA SER A 131 7.46 -2.32 -9.90
C SER A 131 8.96 -2.48 -10.07
N PRO A 132 9.63 -1.81 -11.01
CA PRO A 132 11.08 -1.93 -11.17
C PRO A 132 11.86 -1.45 -9.94
N LEU A 133 11.37 -0.38 -9.29
CA LEU A 133 12.04 0.21 -8.12
C LEU A 133 12.07 -0.76 -6.93
N HIS A 134 11.08 -1.64 -6.83
CA HIS A 134 10.94 -2.61 -5.73
C HIS A 134 11.22 -4.05 -6.15
N GLY A 135 11.75 -4.27 -7.36
CA GLY A 135 12.18 -5.59 -7.84
C GLY A 135 11.04 -6.50 -8.30
N PHE A 136 9.86 -5.96 -8.56
CA PHE A 136 8.78 -6.72 -9.18
C PHE A 136 8.95 -6.77 -10.70
N PRO A 137 8.70 -7.93 -11.35
CA PRO A 137 8.85 -8.06 -12.79
C PRO A 137 7.87 -7.19 -13.57
N ASP A 138 6.67 -6.98 -13.02
CA ASP A 138 5.61 -6.16 -13.60
C ASP A 138 4.63 -5.66 -12.54
N SER A 139 3.69 -4.79 -12.95
CA SER A 139 2.68 -4.23 -12.05
C SER A 139 1.65 -5.26 -11.59
N GLN A 140 1.35 -6.27 -12.39
CA GLN A 140 0.43 -7.34 -12.01
C GLN A 140 0.99 -8.15 -10.84
N THR A 141 2.24 -8.57 -10.92
CA THR A 141 2.96 -9.27 -9.85
C THR A 141 3.06 -8.40 -8.59
N TYR A 142 3.35 -7.11 -8.78
CA TYR A 142 3.34 -6.14 -7.68
C TYR A 142 1.98 -6.12 -6.98
N TRP A 143 0.88 -5.91 -7.72
CA TRP A 143 -0.45 -5.83 -7.11
C TRP A 143 -0.85 -7.12 -6.43
N GLN A 144 -0.65 -8.27 -7.07
CA GLN A 144 -0.98 -9.57 -6.49
C GLN A 144 -0.24 -9.85 -5.18
N SER A 145 1.08 -9.63 -5.18
CA SER A 145 1.91 -9.90 -4.00
C SER A 145 1.72 -8.87 -2.88
N SER A 146 1.27 -7.65 -3.23
CA SER A 146 1.08 -6.55 -2.29
C SER A 146 -0.35 -6.45 -1.73
N SER A 147 -1.30 -7.15 -2.32
CA SER A 147 -2.70 -7.18 -1.88
C SER A 147 -2.87 -8.01 -0.61
N SER A 148 -3.77 -7.55 0.27
CA SER A 148 -4.11 -8.24 1.52
C SER A 148 -5.21 -9.30 1.35
N ALA A 149 -5.99 -9.26 0.27
CA ALA A 149 -7.16 -10.13 0.07
C ALA A 149 -6.86 -11.61 0.30
N SER A 150 -5.77 -12.14 -0.29
CA SER A 150 -5.36 -13.54 -0.14
C SER A 150 -4.81 -13.91 1.24
N ARG A 151 -4.65 -12.94 2.12
CA ARG A 151 -4.06 -13.10 3.45
C ARG A 151 -5.07 -12.97 4.59
N LEU A 152 -6.30 -12.54 4.31
CA LEU A 152 -7.31 -12.29 5.34
C LEU A 152 -7.61 -13.52 6.20
N SER A 153 -7.71 -14.69 5.59
CA SER A 153 -7.99 -15.96 6.28
C SER A 153 -6.89 -16.42 7.25
N THR A 154 -5.69 -15.88 7.11
CA THR A 154 -4.54 -16.21 7.97
C THR A 154 -4.36 -15.25 9.15
N ILE A 155 -5.14 -14.16 9.22
CA ILE A 155 -5.12 -13.22 10.35
C ILE A 155 -5.55 -13.90 11.63
N ARG A 156 -4.78 -13.69 12.70
CA ARG A 156 -4.98 -14.32 14.02
C ARG A 156 -5.17 -13.29 15.15
N ARG A 157 -5.42 -12.04 14.81
CA ARG A 157 -5.75 -10.98 15.78
C ARG A 157 -7.15 -10.45 15.50
N PRO A 158 -7.93 -10.09 16.52
CA PRO A 158 -9.19 -9.38 16.33
C PRO A 158 -8.99 -8.19 15.40
N THR A 159 -9.75 -8.15 14.31
CA THR A 159 -9.56 -7.15 13.27
C THR A 159 -10.91 -6.63 12.80
N LEU A 160 -11.10 -5.32 12.87
CA LEU A 160 -12.29 -4.65 12.39
C LEU A 160 -12.06 -4.11 10.97
N LEU A 161 -12.92 -4.48 10.03
CA LEU A 161 -12.94 -3.96 8.68
C LEU A 161 -14.13 -2.99 8.54
N ILE A 162 -13.87 -1.78 8.05
CA ILE A 162 -14.88 -0.76 7.81
C ILE A 162 -14.72 -0.24 6.40
N ASN A 163 -15.64 -0.59 5.51
CA ASN A 163 -15.71 -0.06 4.15
C ASN A 163 -17.14 0.36 3.86
N ALA A 164 -17.32 1.47 3.15
CA ALA A 164 -18.61 1.85 2.60
C ALA A 164 -18.90 1.01 1.35
N GLU A 165 -20.15 0.63 1.15
CA GLU A 165 -20.57 -0.10 -0.07
C GLU A 165 -20.50 0.81 -1.30
N ASP A 166 -20.68 2.11 -1.13
CA ASP A 166 -20.60 3.13 -2.17
C ASP A 166 -19.23 3.83 -2.23
N ASP A 167 -18.16 3.17 -1.72
CA ASP A 167 -16.80 3.73 -1.75
C ASP A 167 -16.37 4.04 -3.20
N PRO A 168 -16.04 5.30 -3.53
CA PRO A 168 -15.64 5.67 -4.89
C PRO A 168 -14.26 5.15 -5.29
N PHE A 169 -13.52 4.51 -4.37
CA PHE A 169 -12.17 4.02 -4.59
C PHE A 169 -12.06 2.50 -4.70
N PHE A 170 -13.09 1.77 -4.27
CA PHE A 170 -13.08 0.31 -4.32
C PHE A 170 -14.51 -0.23 -4.54
N PRO A 171 -14.73 -1.17 -5.46
CA PRO A 171 -16.08 -1.64 -5.78
C PRO A 171 -16.63 -2.57 -4.69
N ALA A 172 -17.95 -2.45 -4.44
CA ALA A 172 -18.63 -3.22 -3.39
C ALA A 172 -18.57 -4.74 -3.59
N ASP A 173 -18.62 -5.20 -4.83
CA ASP A 173 -18.56 -6.63 -5.19
C ASP A 173 -17.19 -7.28 -4.95
N ALA A 174 -16.17 -6.48 -4.66
CA ALA A 174 -14.84 -6.95 -4.29
C ALA A 174 -14.54 -6.83 -2.79
N LEU A 175 -15.52 -6.42 -1.98
CA LEU A 175 -15.39 -6.42 -0.52
C LEU A 175 -15.34 -7.88 0.00
N PRO A 176 -14.52 -8.18 1.01
CA PRO A 176 -14.48 -9.50 1.62
C PRO A 176 -15.81 -9.79 2.34
N THR A 177 -16.34 -10.99 2.16
CA THR A 177 -17.55 -11.53 2.80
C THR A 177 -17.20 -12.50 3.92
#